data_f6beb2bb17be24fa5cf87e727d85220e
#
_entry.id   f6beb2bb17be24fa5cf87e727d85220e
#
_cell.length_a   1.000
_cell.length_b   1.000
_cell.length_c   1.000
_cell.angle_alpha   90.00
_cell.angle_beta   90.00
_cell.angle_gamma   90.00
#
_symmetry.space_group_name_H-M   'P 1'
#
loop_
_entity.id
_entity.type
_entity.pdbx_description
1 polymer ?
#
loop_
_entity_poly.entity_id
_entity_poly.type
_entity_poly.pdbx_seq_one_letter_code
_entity_poly.pdbx_strand_id
1 'polypeptide(L)'
;MLIDLKRYKGLLVTVMVLGTMPMTHAENWQVKLGGSFLAPAHDNGVLAGAKADVSNEFNATPSVEYFFGNSPFSAELLLALAPFQHDIQLNGVDAAKFKHLPPTLTAKYHFRNSTRFTPYIGAGLTVAIPWDEKIIGSDAKLKADVTYGYAGQIGFNFQPADAKNWGVFADVRYAQVESDVKLDGQKIGRLDVNPVVYTIGYSYRF
;
A
#
# COMPACT_ATOMS: atom_id res chain seq x y z
N MET A 1 -10.40 -19.69 -11.90
CA MET A 1 -11.50 -18.71 -11.81
C MET A 1 -10.93 -17.39 -12.32
N LEU A 2 -11.24 -17.03 -13.56
CA LEU A 2 -10.75 -15.80 -14.21
C LEU A 2 -11.41 -14.61 -13.48
N ILE A 3 -10.64 -13.84 -12.74
CA ILE A 3 -11.09 -12.58 -12.17
C ILE A 3 -11.10 -11.57 -13.32
N ASP A 4 -12.30 -11.21 -13.76
CA ASP A 4 -12.53 -10.31 -14.89
C ASP A 4 -12.09 -8.88 -14.52
N LEU A 5 -11.03 -8.38 -15.18
CA LEU A 5 -10.48 -7.02 -15.00
C LEU A 5 -11.52 -5.90 -15.20
N LYS A 6 -12.67 -6.17 -15.80
CA LYS A 6 -13.78 -5.19 -15.90
C LYS A 6 -14.36 -4.78 -14.54
N ARG A 7 -14.17 -5.57 -13.48
CA ARG A 7 -14.62 -5.23 -12.12
C ARG A 7 -13.77 -4.16 -11.43
N TYR A 8 -12.52 -3.96 -11.85
CA TYR A 8 -11.62 -2.96 -11.21
C TYR A 8 -11.89 -1.51 -11.64
N LYS A 9 -12.58 -1.30 -12.78
CA LYS A 9 -13.08 0.04 -13.12
C LYS A 9 -14.09 0.57 -12.07
N GLY A 10 -14.76 -0.32 -11.34
CA GLY A 10 -15.66 0.02 -10.25
C GLY A 10 -14.94 0.49 -8.97
N LEU A 11 -13.75 -0.04 -8.67
CA LEU A 11 -13.00 0.33 -7.47
C LEU A 11 -12.43 1.75 -7.56
N LEU A 12 -11.94 2.15 -8.74
CA LEU A 12 -11.50 3.53 -9.02
C LEU A 12 -12.67 4.55 -8.97
N VAL A 13 -13.86 4.13 -9.38
CA VAL A 13 -15.07 4.96 -9.32
C VAL A 13 -15.57 5.12 -7.87
N THR A 14 -15.39 4.12 -7.01
CA THR A 14 -15.83 4.17 -5.61
C THR A 14 -15.01 5.18 -4.79
N VAL A 15 -13.76 5.42 -5.12
CA VAL A 15 -12.94 6.47 -4.46
C VAL A 15 -13.43 7.87 -4.85
N MET A 16 -13.95 8.07 -6.07
CA MET A 16 -14.55 9.35 -6.49
C MET A 16 -15.94 9.62 -5.87
N VAL A 17 -16.70 8.59 -5.50
CA VAL A 17 -18.04 8.74 -4.88
C VAL A 17 -17.94 9.18 -3.41
N LEU A 18 -16.82 9.01 -2.74
CA LEU A 18 -16.59 9.54 -1.38
C LEU A 18 -16.57 11.09 -1.33
N GLY A 19 -16.43 11.76 -2.48
CA GLY A 19 -16.49 13.24 -2.57
C GLY A 19 -17.89 13.85 -2.46
N THR A 20 -18.96 13.05 -2.40
CA THR A 20 -20.36 13.54 -2.32
C THR A 20 -21.08 13.15 -1.02
N MET A 21 -20.35 12.79 0.05
CA MET A 21 -20.99 12.53 1.35
C MET A 21 -21.58 13.81 1.95
N PRO A 22 -22.79 13.75 2.55
CA PRO A 22 -23.40 14.93 3.15
C PRO A 22 -22.52 15.52 4.24
N MET A 23 -22.26 16.82 4.17
CA MET A 23 -21.30 17.58 4.97
C MET A 23 -21.53 17.57 6.50
N THR A 24 -22.58 16.95 7.01
CA THR A 24 -22.94 16.98 8.44
C THR A 24 -21.98 16.23 9.37
N HIS A 25 -21.01 15.46 8.83
CA HIS A 25 -19.96 14.78 9.60
C HIS A 25 -18.59 14.86 8.88
N ALA A 26 -18.39 15.87 8.04
CA ALA A 26 -17.16 16.02 7.26
C ALA A 26 -15.92 16.26 8.16
N GLU A 27 -16.09 16.91 9.32
CA GLU A 27 -15.02 17.25 10.27
C GLU A 27 -14.19 16.05 10.76
N ASN A 28 -14.73 14.84 10.60
CA ASN A 28 -14.05 13.61 11.00
C ASN A 28 -13.24 12.94 9.88
N TRP A 29 -13.30 13.47 8.67
CA TRP A 29 -12.62 12.90 7.52
C TRP A 29 -11.34 13.68 7.16
N GLN A 30 -10.30 12.95 6.81
CA GLN A 30 -9.07 13.48 6.26
C GLN A 30 -8.70 12.71 5.00
N VAL A 31 -8.38 13.42 3.93
CA VAL A 31 -7.77 12.85 2.75
C VAL A 31 -6.29 13.17 2.72
N LYS A 32 -5.49 12.24 2.22
CA LYS A 32 -4.05 12.40 2.11
C LYS A 32 -3.60 12.02 0.70
N LEU A 33 -2.55 12.68 0.23
CA LEU A 33 -1.84 12.31 -0.98
C LEU A 33 -0.35 12.32 -0.67
N GLY A 34 0.27 11.16 -0.74
CA GLY A 34 1.68 10.96 -0.49
C GLY A 34 2.44 10.49 -1.71
N GLY A 35 3.73 10.81 -1.76
CA GLY A 35 4.73 10.10 -2.55
C GLY A 35 5.33 9.01 -1.68
N SER A 36 5.24 7.77 -2.12
CA SER A 36 5.69 6.60 -1.37
C SER A 36 6.81 5.88 -2.09
N PHE A 37 7.90 5.66 -1.37
CA PHE A 37 9.00 4.80 -1.79
C PHE A 37 8.87 3.45 -1.10
N LEU A 38 8.67 2.40 -1.89
CA LEU A 38 8.53 1.02 -1.45
C LEU A 38 9.87 0.32 -1.62
N ALA A 39 10.43 -0.15 -0.51
CA ALA A 39 11.65 -0.94 -0.44
C ALA A 39 11.30 -2.36 0.02
N PRO A 40 11.36 -3.38 -0.87
CA PRO A 40 11.20 -4.78 -0.47
C PRO A 40 12.28 -5.22 0.53
N ALA A 41 12.03 -6.30 1.26
CA ALA A 41 13.04 -6.92 2.12
C ALA A 41 14.27 -7.36 1.30
N HIS A 42 15.41 -7.53 1.97
CA HIS A 42 16.65 -7.99 1.31
C HIS A 42 16.63 -9.48 0.94
N ASP A 43 15.74 -10.26 1.54
CA ASP A 43 15.53 -11.67 1.23
C ASP A 43 14.10 -11.84 0.73
N ASN A 44 13.96 -11.99 -0.58
CA ASN A 44 12.66 -12.14 -1.23
C ASN A 44 12.31 -13.61 -1.51
N GLY A 45 13.01 -14.56 -0.88
CA GLY A 45 12.75 -15.98 -1.00
C GLY A 45 13.44 -16.65 -2.17
N VAL A 46 12.97 -17.86 -2.50
CA VAL A 46 13.56 -18.72 -3.54
C VAL A 46 12.49 -19.16 -4.52
N LEU A 47 12.73 -18.94 -5.81
CA LEU A 47 11.88 -19.38 -6.91
C LEU A 47 12.65 -20.30 -7.83
N ALA A 48 12.12 -21.50 -8.09
CA ALA A 48 12.74 -22.54 -8.93
C ALA A 48 14.20 -22.86 -8.51
N GLY A 49 14.52 -22.77 -7.21
CA GLY A 49 15.87 -23.02 -6.69
C GLY A 49 16.84 -21.84 -6.80
N ALA A 50 16.42 -20.69 -7.34
CA ALA A 50 17.22 -19.48 -7.43
C ALA A 50 16.75 -18.43 -6.44
N LYS A 51 17.71 -17.65 -5.88
CA LYS A 51 17.39 -16.53 -4.99
C LYS A 51 16.64 -15.45 -5.78
N ALA A 52 15.52 -15.00 -5.23
CA ALA A 52 14.72 -13.92 -5.79
C ALA A 52 15.10 -12.58 -5.15
N ASP A 53 15.20 -11.54 -5.98
CA ASP A 53 15.31 -10.15 -5.57
C ASP A 53 14.24 -9.32 -6.28
N VAL A 54 13.56 -8.43 -5.54
CA VAL A 54 12.45 -7.59 -6.03
C VAL A 54 12.88 -6.12 -6.04
N SER A 55 12.60 -5.42 -7.14
CA SER A 55 12.99 -4.02 -7.28
C SER A 55 12.24 -3.08 -6.34
N ASN A 56 12.93 -1.98 -5.96
CA ASN A 56 12.28 -0.85 -5.29
C ASN A 56 11.34 -0.14 -6.26
N GLU A 57 10.31 0.52 -5.72
CA GLU A 57 9.33 1.26 -6.51
C GLU A 57 8.92 2.57 -5.83
N PHE A 58 8.56 3.55 -6.67
CA PHE A 58 7.99 4.81 -6.22
C PHE A 58 6.59 5.00 -6.81
N ASN A 59 5.63 5.42 -5.96
CA ASN A 59 4.26 5.65 -6.40
C ASN A 59 3.58 6.77 -5.62
N ALA A 60 2.54 7.34 -6.20
CA ALA A 60 1.63 8.22 -5.48
C ALA A 60 0.55 7.39 -4.76
N THR A 61 0.40 7.64 -3.46
CA THR A 61 -0.49 6.87 -2.60
C THR A 61 -1.52 7.80 -1.94
N PRO A 62 -2.75 7.81 -2.44
CA PRO A 62 -3.87 8.45 -1.75
C PRO A 62 -4.30 7.60 -0.55
N SER A 63 -4.74 8.26 0.51
CA SER A 63 -5.46 7.61 1.60
C SER A 63 -6.63 8.45 2.11
N VAL A 64 -7.58 7.76 2.73
CA VAL A 64 -8.72 8.35 3.41
C VAL A 64 -8.67 7.88 4.86
N GLU A 65 -8.74 8.83 5.79
CA GLU A 65 -8.69 8.58 7.23
C GLU A 65 -9.94 9.12 7.90
N TYR A 66 -10.58 8.30 8.72
CA TYR A 66 -11.73 8.67 9.53
C TYR A 66 -11.36 8.72 11.01
N PHE A 67 -11.57 9.85 11.66
CA PHE A 67 -11.34 10.05 13.09
C PHE A 67 -12.62 9.76 13.88
N PHE A 68 -12.51 8.98 14.94
CA PHE A 68 -13.66 8.61 15.78
C PHE A 68 -14.00 9.73 16.76
N GLY A 69 -14.61 10.80 16.24
CA GLY A 69 -14.98 11.98 17.01
C GLY A 69 -13.78 12.62 17.72
N ASN A 70 -13.92 12.91 19.01
CA ASN A 70 -12.87 13.51 19.83
C ASN A 70 -11.88 12.49 20.41
N SER A 71 -11.95 11.22 20.02
CA SER A 71 -10.99 10.20 20.48
C SER A 71 -9.62 10.36 19.79
N PRO A 72 -8.55 9.81 20.37
CA PRO A 72 -7.25 9.78 19.72
C PRO A 72 -7.15 8.71 18.60
N PHE A 73 -8.22 8.00 18.31
CA PHE A 73 -8.24 6.90 17.34
C PHE A 73 -8.77 7.33 15.99
N SER A 74 -8.23 6.70 14.94
CA SER A 74 -8.72 6.78 13.56
C SER A 74 -8.60 5.45 12.83
N ALA A 75 -9.25 5.36 11.67
CA ALA A 75 -9.05 4.28 10.71
C ALA A 75 -8.63 4.88 9.36
N GLU A 76 -7.56 4.37 8.76
CA GLU A 76 -7.03 4.83 7.48
C GLU A 76 -7.06 3.70 6.46
N LEU A 77 -7.62 3.99 5.27
CA LEU A 77 -7.51 3.15 4.08
C LEU A 77 -6.51 3.78 3.11
N LEU A 78 -5.37 3.12 2.92
CA LEU A 78 -4.35 3.48 1.94
C LEU A 78 -4.58 2.73 0.64
N LEU A 79 -4.40 3.45 -0.47
CA LEU A 79 -4.44 2.92 -1.83
C LEU A 79 -3.19 3.36 -2.60
N ALA A 80 -3.03 2.87 -3.84
CA ALA A 80 -2.06 3.41 -4.79
C ALA A 80 -2.80 3.94 -6.02
N LEU A 81 -2.34 5.07 -6.58
CA LEU A 81 -2.94 5.64 -7.80
C LEU A 81 -2.70 4.76 -9.02
N ALA A 82 -1.55 4.12 -9.06
CA ALA A 82 -1.18 3.16 -10.08
C ALA A 82 -0.70 1.85 -9.42
N PRO A 83 -0.75 0.73 -10.14
CA PRO A 83 -0.12 -0.49 -9.66
C PRO A 83 1.37 -0.27 -9.40
N PHE A 84 1.88 -0.82 -8.30
CA PHE A 84 3.32 -1.02 -8.15
C PHE A 84 3.77 -2.05 -9.17
N GLN A 85 4.84 -1.76 -9.91
CA GLN A 85 5.41 -2.64 -10.91
C GLN A 85 6.81 -3.04 -10.47
N HIS A 86 7.01 -4.33 -10.25
CA HIS A 86 8.29 -4.85 -9.80
C HIS A 86 8.94 -5.73 -10.86
N ASP A 87 10.25 -5.58 -10.98
CA ASP A 87 11.11 -6.53 -11.66
C ASP A 87 11.60 -7.56 -10.64
N ILE A 88 11.54 -8.84 -11.03
CA ILE A 88 12.08 -9.95 -10.25
C ILE A 88 13.37 -10.40 -10.91
N GLN A 89 14.44 -10.40 -10.15
CA GLN A 89 15.71 -11.00 -10.54
C GLN A 89 15.88 -12.35 -9.85
N LEU A 90 16.42 -13.31 -10.59
CA LEU A 90 16.84 -14.61 -10.07
C LEU A 90 18.36 -14.71 -10.16
N ASN A 91 19.02 -14.83 -9.00
CA ASN A 91 20.47 -14.79 -8.89
C ASN A 91 21.10 -13.58 -9.63
N GLY A 92 20.45 -12.40 -9.55
CA GLY A 92 20.94 -11.16 -10.15
C GLY A 92 20.64 -10.99 -11.65
N VAL A 93 19.84 -11.88 -12.26
CA VAL A 93 19.45 -11.80 -13.67
C VAL A 93 17.94 -11.52 -13.76
N ASP A 94 17.55 -10.54 -14.56
CA ASP A 94 16.13 -10.20 -14.78
C ASP A 94 15.37 -11.41 -15.33
N ALA A 95 14.37 -11.87 -14.59
CA ALA A 95 13.63 -13.10 -14.91
C ALA A 95 12.14 -12.86 -15.14
N ALA A 96 11.52 -11.97 -14.40
CA ALA A 96 10.09 -11.74 -14.48
C ALA A 96 9.69 -10.32 -14.07
N LYS A 97 8.45 -9.95 -14.39
CA LYS A 97 7.81 -8.70 -13.97
C LYS A 97 6.41 -9.00 -13.47
N PHE A 98 5.95 -8.23 -12.49
CA PHE A 98 4.57 -8.32 -12.03
C PHE A 98 4.08 -6.95 -11.55
N LYS A 99 2.76 -6.79 -11.52
CA LYS A 99 2.09 -5.63 -10.94
C LYS A 99 1.28 -6.07 -9.74
N HIS A 100 1.16 -5.20 -8.73
CA HIS A 100 0.25 -5.45 -7.62
C HIS A 100 -0.33 -4.15 -7.04
N LEU A 101 -1.50 -4.28 -6.41
CA LEU A 101 -2.09 -3.24 -5.56
C LEU A 101 -2.18 -3.78 -4.13
N PRO A 102 -1.58 -3.10 -3.16
CA PRO A 102 -1.66 -3.46 -1.75
C PRO A 102 -2.60 -2.52 -0.96
N PRO A 103 -3.94 -2.54 -1.15
CA PRO A 103 -4.82 -1.80 -0.26
C PRO A 103 -4.53 -2.20 1.19
N THR A 104 -4.39 -1.18 2.04
CA THR A 104 -4.04 -1.38 3.45
C THR A 104 -4.99 -0.61 4.35
N LEU A 105 -5.65 -1.30 5.27
CA LEU A 105 -6.52 -0.72 6.28
C LEU A 105 -5.83 -0.76 7.64
N THR A 106 -5.64 0.40 8.27
CA THR A 106 -4.98 0.51 9.58
C THR A 106 -5.84 1.27 10.59
N ALA A 107 -5.89 0.77 11.81
CA ALA A 107 -6.33 1.53 12.98
C ALA A 107 -5.12 2.29 13.53
N LYS A 108 -5.31 3.57 13.88
CA LYS A 108 -4.24 4.46 14.33
C LYS A 108 -4.56 5.06 15.68
N TYR A 109 -3.52 5.28 16.47
CA TYR A 109 -3.55 6.07 17.70
C TYR A 109 -2.69 7.31 17.54
N HIS A 110 -3.27 8.49 17.75
CA HIS A 110 -2.62 9.80 17.66
C HIS A 110 -2.22 10.30 19.04
N PHE A 111 -0.94 10.57 19.23
CA PHE A 111 -0.41 11.17 20.47
C PHE A 111 -0.69 12.68 20.45
N ARG A 112 -1.94 13.03 20.73
CA ARG A 112 -2.40 14.43 20.75
C ARG A 112 -1.67 15.23 21.81
N ASN A 113 -1.25 16.43 21.45
CA ASN A 113 -0.55 17.36 22.31
C ASN A 113 -0.90 18.81 21.91
N SER A 114 -0.37 19.78 22.62
CA SER A 114 -0.59 21.22 22.35
C SER A 114 0.26 21.79 21.23
N THR A 115 1.11 20.99 20.59
CA THR A 115 1.95 21.43 19.48
C THR A 115 1.27 21.19 18.14
N ARG A 116 1.88 21.66 17.07
CA ARG A 116 1.47 21.42 15.69
C ARG A 116 1.90 20.06 15.14
N PHE A 117 2.66 19.32 15.91
CA PHE A 117 3.23 18.03 15.54
C PHE A 117 2.50 16.93 16.30
N THR A 118 1.82 16.06 15.57
CA THR A 118 1.03 14.97 16.16
C THR A 118 1.59 13.62 15.69
N PRO A 119 2.43 12.97 16.50
CA PRO A 119 2.88 11.61 16.20
C PRO A 119 1.72 10.61 16.21
N TYR A 120 1.88 9.52 15.49
CA TYR A 120 0.95 8.40 15.55
C TYR A 120 1.64 7.05 15.33
N ILE A 121 0.98 6.01 15.81
CA ILE A 121 1.27 4.63 15.50
C ILE A 121 0.00 3.98 14.94
N GLY A 122 0.16 2.96 14.11
CA GLY A 122 -0.97 2.22 13.56
C GLY A 122 -0.64 0.76 13.33
N ALA A 123 -1.68 -0.06 13.35
CA ALA A 123 -1.61 -1.47 12.99
C ALA A 123 -2.85 -1.85 12.18
N GLY A 124 -2.70 -2.83 11.29
CA GLY A 124 -3.80 -3.20 10.42
C GLY A 124 -3.51 -4.39 9.52
N LEU A 125 -4.26 -4.45 8.43
CA LEU A 125 -4.20 -5.52 7.45
C LEU A 125 -3.95 -4.95 6.06
N THR A 126 -3.18 -5.68 5.27
CA THR A 126 -2.96 -5.43 3.85
C THR A 126 -3.42 -6.62 3.03
N VAL A 127 -3.85 -6.34 1.80
CA VAL A 127 -4.18 -7.37 0.81
C VAL A 127 -3.34 -7.08 -0.42
N ALA A 128 -2.40 -7.95 -0.77
CA ALA A 128 -1.65 -7.81 -2.01
C ALA A 128 -2.36 -8.59 -3.13
N ILE A 129 -2.73 -7.87 -4.18
CA ILE A 129 -3.43 -8.40 -5.35
C ILE A 129 -2.48 -8.31 -6.55
N PRO A 130 -1.74 -9.37 -6.88
CA PRO A 130 -0.85 -9.41 -8.04
C PRO A 130 -1.64 -9.65 -9.34
N TRP A 131 -1.09 -9.16 -10.45
CA TRP A 131 -1.54 -9.45 -11.82
C TRP A 131 -0.48 -9.04 -12.84
N ASP A 132 -0.73 -9.34 -14.12
CA ASP A 132 0.15 -9.02 -15.27
C ASP A 132 1.57 -9.59 -15.07
N GLU A 133 1.63 -10.81 -14.47
CA GLU A 133 2.87 -11.51 -14.23
C GLU A 133 3.41 -12.04 -15.57
N LYS A 134 4.65 -11.73 -15.90
CA LYS A 134 5.31 -12.09 -17.15
C LYS A 134 6.72 -12.57 -16.92
N ILE A 135 7.09 -13.64 -17.59
CA ILE A 135 8.48 -14.11 -17.65
C ILE A 135 9.17 -13.46 -18.85
N ILE A 136 10.38 -12.98 -18.64
CA ILE A 136 11.17 -12.38 -19.68
C ILE A 136 11.65 -13.49 -20.65
N GLY A 137 11.30 -13.34 -21.93
CA GLY A 137 11.71 -14.29 -22.97
C GLY A 137 10.96 -15.62 -23.01
N SER A 138 9.81 -15.73 -22.33
CA SER A 138 9.00 -16.96 -22.33
C SER A 138 7.51 -16.66 -22.27
N ASP A 139 6.70 -17.51 -22.95
CA ASP A 139 5.25 -17.48 -22.89
C ASP A 139 4.68 -18.36 -21.75
N ALA A 140 5.51 -18.93 -20.89
CA ALA A 140 5.08 -19.71 -19.74
C ALA A 140 4.27 -18.83 -18.76
N LYS A 141 3.23 -19.41 -18.17
CA LYS A 141 2.28 -18.69 -17.33
C LYS A 141 2.79 -18.61 -15.89
N LEU A 142 3.34 -17.44 -15.54
CA LEU A 142 3.66 -17.10 -14.15
C LEU A 142 2.41 -16.60 -13.45
N LYS A 143 2.21 -17.01 -12.20
CA LYS A 143 1.13 -16.52 -11.35
C LYS A 143 1.54 -16.45 -9.90
N ALA A 144 1.30 -15.29 -9.27
CA ALA A 144 1.38 -15.11 -7.83
C ALA A 144 -0.03 -15.14 -7.21
N ASP A 145 -0.18 -15.76 -6.06
CA ASP A 145 -1.46 -15.82 -5.38
C ASP A 145 -1.76 -14.52 -4.62
N VAL A 146 -3.04 -14.14 -4.53
CA VAL A 146 -3.49 -13.05 -3.66
C VAL A 146 -3.14 -13.41 -2.21
N THR A 147 -2.55 -12.46 -1.49
CA THR A 147 -2.15 -12.67 -0.10
C THR A 147 -2.71 -11.61 0.84
N TYR A 148 -2.87 -12.02 2.09
CA TYR A 148 -3.30 -11.17 3.20
C TYR A 148 -2.17 -11.13 4.21
N GLY A 149 -1.85 -9.94 4.71
CA GLY A 149 -0.79 -9.75 5.69
C GLY A 149 -1.10 -8.69 6.71
N TYR A 150 -0.25 -8.61 7.73
CA TYR A 150 -0.31 -7.56 8.73
C TYR A 150 0.44 -6.33 8.25
N ALA A 151 -0.01 -5.16 8.70
CA ALA A 151 0.69 -3.90 8.48
C ALA A 151 0.87 -3.17 9.80
N GLY A 152 2.02 -2.50 9.95
CA GLY A 152 2.31 -1.59 11.05
C GLY A 152 2.84 -0.28 10.50
N GLN A 153 2.54 0.84 11.16
CA GLN A 153 3.04 2.14 10.74
C GLN A 153 3.36 3.04 11.94
N ILE A 154 4.35 3.90 11.75
CA ILE A 154 4.65 5.03 12.63
C ILE A 154 4.81 6.28 11.78
N GLY A 155 4.37 7.42 12.29
CA GLY A 155 4.47 8.65 11.53
C GLY A 155 4.03 9.86 12.34
N PHE A 156 3.89 10.97 11.64
CA PHE A 156 3.38 12.20 12.22
C PHE A 156 2.58 13.02 11.21
N ASN A 157 1.66 13.82 11.74
CA ASN A 157 1.04 14.93 11.04
C ASN A 157 1.63 16.23 11.58
N PHE A 158 1.88 17.18 10.69
CA PHE A 158 2.30 18.54 11.03
C PHE A 158 1.34 19.54 10.39
N GLN A 159 0.73 20.39 11.22
CA GLN A 159 -0.17 21.43 10.76
C GLN A 159 0.53 22.80 10.91
N PRO A 160 0.84 23.52 9.79
CA PRO A 160 1.40 24.86 9.85
C PRO A 160 0.50 25.85 10.61
N ALA A 161 1.06 26.98 11.08
CA ALA A 161 0.36 27.94 11.93
C ALA A 161 -0.89 28.56 11.29
N ASP A 162 -0.77 28.82 10.04
CA ASP A 162 -1.77 29.49 9.17
C ASP A 162 -2.67 28.51 8.43
N ALA A 163 -2.38 27.21 8.56
CA ALA A 163 -3.19 26.16 7.95
C ALA A 163 -4.48 25.92 8.74
N LYS A 164 -5.63 26.14 8.11
CA LYS A 164 -6.93 25.83 8.73
C LYS A 164 -7.22 24.33 8.66
N ASN A 165 -7.13 23.75 7.47
CA ASN A 165 -7.61 22.39 7.18
C ASN A 165 -6.53 21.50 6.52
N TRP A 166 -5.37 22.05 6.18
CA TRP A 166 -4.33 21.29 5.51
C TRP A 166 -3.10 21.08 6.42
N GLY A 167 -2.35 20.07 6.11
CA GLY A 167 -1.09 19.75 6.78
C GLY A 167 -0.18 18.94 5.90
N VAL A 168 0.97 18.61 6.44
CA VAL A 168 1.90 17.63 5.86
C VAL A 168 2.00 16.43 6.77
N PHE A 169 2.30 15.29 6.22
CA PHE A 169 2.53 14.07 6.99
C PHE A 169 3.74 13.33 6.45
N ALA A 170 4.36 12.56 7.32
CA ALA A 170 5.31 11.54 6.91
C ALA A 170 5.11 10.29 7.75
N ASP A 171 5.29 9.13 7.14
CA ASP A 171 5.26 7.84 7.85
C ASP A 171 6.22 6.80 7.26
N VAL A 172 6.51 5.82 8.08
CA VAL A 172 7.16 4.57 7.71
C VAL A 172 6.19 3.45 8.01
N ARG A 173 5.96 2.61 7.03
CA ARG A 173 5.04 1.47 7.10
C ARG A 173 5.76 0.19 6.74
N TYR A 174 5.52 -0.85 7.50
CA TYR A 174 5.86 -2.22 7.16
C TYR A 174 4.59 -2.98 6.79
N ALA A 175 4.66 -3.83 5.78
CA ALA A 175 3.59 -4.75 5.42
C ALA A 175 4.16 -6.15 5.19
N GLN A 176 3.53 -7.16 5.77
CA GLN A 176 3.84 -8.55 5.46
C GLN A 176 3.15 -8.94 4.16
N VAL A 177 3.93 -9.21 3.13
CA VAL A 177 3.43 -9.60 1.80
C VAL A 177 4.23 -10.80 1.31
N GLU A 178 3.64 -11.97 1.40
CA GLU A 178 4.25 -13.25 1.06
C GLU A 178 3.32 -14.02 0.13
N SER A 179 3.73 -14.31 -1.10
CA SER A 179 2.90 -14.92 -2.12
C SER A 179 3.50 -16.21 -2.65
N ASP A 180 2.68 -17.26 -2.72
CA ASP A 180 3.04 -18.47 -3.46
C ASP A 180 3.08 -18.18 -4.95
N VAL A 181 4.17 -18.60 -5.61
CA VAL A 181 4.40 -18.39 -7.05
C VAL A 181 4.30 -19.73 -7.78
N LYS A 182 3.54 -19.70 -8.87
CA LYS A 182 3.25 -20.87 -9.71
C LYS A 182 3.72 -20.62 -11.13
N LEU A 183 4.32 -21.62 -11.75
CA LEU A 183 4.68 -21.67 -13.15
C LEU A 183 3.88 -22.79 -13.83
N ASP A 184 3.08 -22.45 -14.85
CA ASP A 184 2.16 -23.38 -15.54
C ASP A 184 1.30 -24.21 -14.57
N GLY A 185 0.90 -23.58 -13.43
CA GLY A 185 0.06 -24.20 -12.40
C GLY A 185 0.81 -24.96 -11.31
N GLN A 186 2.12 -25.19 -11.48
CA GLN A 186 2.95 -25.85 -10.44
C GLN A 186 3.64 -24.81 -9.55
N LYS A 187 3.57 -25.01 -8.23
CA LYS A 187 4.27 -24.14 -7.27
C LYS A 187 5.77 -24.27 -7.45
N ILE A 188 6.45 -23.17 -7.71
CA ILE A 188 7.90 -23.08 -7.90
C ILE A 188 8.61 -22.43 -6.71
N GLY A 189 7.88 -21.86 -5.78
CA GLY A 189 8.43 -21.24 -4.59
C GLY A 189 7.49 -20.23 -3.95
N ARG A 190 8.06 -19.38 -3.09
CA ARG A 190 7.38 -18.30 -2.40
C ARG A 190 8.17 -17.01 -2.61
N LEU A 191 7.47 -15.93 -2.85
CA LEU A 191 8.02 -14.60 -2.96
C LEU A 191 7.65 -13.80 -1.71
N ASP A 192 8.65 -13.37 -0.96
CA ASP A 192 8.53 -12.64 0.31
C ASP A 192 8.92 -11.18 0.07
N VAL A 193 7.95 -10.33 -0.30
CA VAL A 193 8.22 -8.92 -0.61
C VAL A 193 8.44 -8.12 0.67
N ASN A 194 7.59 -8.31 1.68
CA ASN A 194 7.67 -7.75 3.03
C ASN A 194 8.25 -6.31 3.09
N PRO A 195 7.62 -5.35 2.36
CA PRO A 195 8.22 -4.06 2.12
C PRO A 195 8.20 -3.14 3.34
N VAL A 196 9.23 -2.29 3.42
CA VAL A 196 9.17 -1.04 4.17
C VAL A 196 8.82 0.09 3.19
N VAL A 197 7.79 0.86 3.52
CA VAL A 197 7.29 1.95 2.68
C VAL A 197 7.49 3.27 3.42
N TYR A 198 8.21 4.20 2.80
CA TYR A 198 8.44 5.56 3.29
C TYR A 198 7.53 6.51 2.53
N THR A 199 6.70 7.25 3.24
CA THR A 199 5.73 8.17 2.63
C THR A 199 5.90 9.58 3.18
N ILE A 200 5.83 10.57 2.29
CA ILE A 200 5.69 11.97 2.64
C ILE A 200 4.60 12.59 1.77
N GLY A 201 3.79 13.49 2.31
CA GLY A 201 2.72 14.08 1.53
C GLY A 201 1.92 15.15 2.23
N TYR A 202 0.81 15.50 1.59
CA TYR A 202 -0.14 16.49 2.05
C TYR A 202 -1.42 15.82 2.56
N SER A 203 -2.02 16.44 3.56
CA SER A 203 -3.31 16.04 4.10
C SER A 203 -4.28 17.22 4.12
N TYR A 204 -5.55 16.93 3.91
CA TYR A 204 -6.64 17.89 4.03
C TYR A 204 -7.75 17.28 4.88
N ARG A 205 -8.14 17.99 5.94
CA ARG A 205 -9.21 17.59 6.86
C ARG A 205 -10.45 18.47 6.61
N PHE A 206 -11.59 17.83 6.53
CA PHE A 206 -12.87 18.50 6.31
C PHE A 206 -13.47 18.99 7.62
#